data_d2b3250e23c3169773c1d45e28c8c931
#
_entry.id   d2b3250e23c3169773c1d45e28c8c931
#
_cell.length_a   1.000
_cell.length_b   1.000
_cell.length_c   1.000
_cell.angle_alpha   90.00
_cell.angle_beta   90.00
_cell.angle_gamma   90.00
#
_symmetry.space_group_name_H-M   'P 1'
#
loop_
_entity.id
_entity.type
_entity.pdbx_description
1 polymer ?
#
loop_
_entity_poly.entity_id
_entity_poly.type
_entity_poly.pdbx_seq_one_letter_code
_entity_poly.pdbx_strand_id
1 'polypeptide(L)'
;MRGTDDQLTTGDGRTLAYRRVGSGPTLVCHPGGPGLPGAELADLAGLDDSLELLILEPRGTGRSTRPADPAAYDFEHYVADLEELRVHLGQQRIDLLGFSHGGMVAMAYAAAHPERVGRLLLVATLAHRDEGLDAEMERGLAEREGEPWYPEARAALDEEEAAEFADDEALAENLARQWPLYFGRYGEREAAFVQTLAGLVPNADALRRFNSDVWPSFDLRPQLARIAAPTLVLAGDRDFVAPPAAARAIAGAVADAELVVVPGAGHFIFVEAPEAFRGAVLSFFGVGARA
;
A
#
# COMPACT_ATOMS: atom_id res chain seq x y z
N MET A 1 -5.21 19.22 -6.04
CA MET A 1 -5.41 18.38 -7.24
C MET A 1 -6.87 18.42 -7.69
N ARG A 2 -7.14 18.67 -8.98
CA ARG A 2 -8.48 18.52 -9.56
C ARG A 2 -8.57 17.12 -10.15
N GLY A 3 -9.12 16.18 -9.42
CA GLY A 3 -9.46 14.84 -9.89
C GLY A 3 -10.95 14.70 -10.10
N THR A 4 -11.37 13.65 -10.81
CA THR A 4 -12.76 13.24 -10.91
C THR A 4 -13.00 12.02 -10.03
N ASP A 5 -14.02 12.13 -9.20
CA ASP A 5 -14.50 11.00 -8.43
C ASP A 5 -15.39 10.11 -9.31
N ASP A 6 -15.17 8.81 -9.26
CA ASP A 6 -15.88 7.82 -10.05
C ASP A 6 -16.18 6.56 -9.22
N GLN A 7 -17.01 5.68 -9.74
CA GLN A 7 -17.36 4.45 -9.05
C GLN A 7 -17.91 3.40 -10.03
N LEU A 8 -17.84 2.14 -9.62
CA LEU A 8 -18.53 1.05 -10.28
C LEU A 8 -19.49 0.37 -9.29
N THR A 9 -20.49 -0.31 -9.84
CA THR A 9 -21.30 -1.27 -9.09
C THR A 9 -20.76 -2.66 -9.37
N THR A 10 -20.32 -3.36 -8.34
CA THR A 10 -19.79 -4.73 -8.42
C THR A 10 -20.89 -5.73 -8.72
N GLY A 11 -20.53 -6.94 -9.16
CA GLY A 11 -21.49 -8.00 -9.51
C GLY A 11 -22.40 -8.41 -8.36
N ASP A 12 -21.99 -8.19 -7.10
CA ASP A 12 -22.79 -8.41 -5.89
C ASP A 12 -23.56 -7.17 -5.42
N GLY A 13 -23.55 -6.08 -6.19
CA GLY A 13 -24.34 -4.86 -5.95
C GLY A 13 -23.67 -3.85 -5.01
N ARG A 14 -22.41 -4.06 -4.60
CA ARG A 14 -21.64 -3.07 -3.83
C ARG A 14 -21.13 -1.94 -4.73
N THR A 15 -20.87 -0.80 -4.15
CA THR A 15 -20.12 0.29 -4.78
C THR A 15 -18.63 0.13 -4.50
N LEU A 16 -17.80 0.20 -5.53
CA LEU A 16 -16.36 0.36 -5.42
C LEU A 16 -15.99 1.71 -6.03
N ALA A 17 -15.49 2.62 -5.20
CA ALA A 17 -15.17 3.98 -5.59
C ALA A 17 -13.69 4.13 -5.91
N TYR A 18 -13.37 5.08 -6.75
CA TYR A 18 -12.00 5.47 -7.08
C TYR A 18 -11.95 6.93 -7.52
N ARG A 19 -10.76 7.49 -7.51
CA ARG A 19 -10.50 8.85 -7.99
C ARG A 19 -9.50 8.80 -9.13
N ARG A 20 -9.78 9.57 -10.20
CA ARG A 20 -8.84 9.78 -11.31
C ARG A 20 -8.14 11.12 -11.16
N VAL A 21 -6.83 11.13 -11.27
CA VAL A 21 -5.99 12.33 -11.18
C VAL A 21 -4.91 12.25 -12.26
N GLY A 22 -4.62 13.39 -12.89
CA GLY A 22 -3.59 13.45 -13.92
C GLY A 22 -4.06 13.02 -15.31
N SER A 23 -3.11 12.75 -16.18
CA SER A 23 -3.36 12.32 -17.56
C SER A 23 -2.15 11.57 -18.12
N GLY A 24 -2.39 10.60 -19.01
CA GLY A 24 -1.34 9.76 -19.60
C GLY A 24 -1.69 8.29 -19.54
N PRO A 25 -0.70 7.39 -19.51
CA PRO A 25 -0.94 5.97 -19.23
C PRO A 25 -1.60 5.80 -17.85
N THR A 26 -2.63 4.97 -17.77
CA THR A 26 -3.38 4.74 -16.53
C THR A 26 -2.61 3.80 -15.61
N LEU A 27 -2.44 4.21 -14.35
CA LEU A 27 -1.89 3.41 -13.27
C LEU A 27 -2.98 3.24 -12.20
N VAL A 28 -3.44 2.02 -11.99
CA VAL A 28 -4.34 1.66 -10.89
C VAL A 28 -3.53 1.60 -9.60
N CYS A 29 -3.92 2.37 -8.58
CA CYS A 29 -3.20 2.48 -7.32
C CYS A 29 -4.06 1.92 -6.18
N HIS A 30 -3.61 0.83 -5.57
CA HIS A 30 -4.20 0.26 -4.36
C HIS A 30 -3.45 0.76 -3.13
N PRO A 31 -4.13 1.44 -2.19
CA PRO A 31 -3.53 1.97 -0.98
C PRO A 31 -3.16 0.88 0.03
N GLY A 32 -2.54 1.28 1.13
CA GLY A 32 -2.13 0.43 2.23
C GLY A 32 -3.24 0.14 3.25
N GLY A 33 -2.88 0.00 4.46
CA GLY A 33 -3.71 -0.42 5.59
C GLY A 33 -3.42 -1.86 5.99
N PRO A 34 -4.41 -2.75 6.09
CA PRO A 34 -5.76 -2.70 5.49
C PRO A 34 -6.68 -1.66 6.13
N GLY A 35 -7.67 -1.26 5.35
CA GLY A 35 -8.71 -0.36 5.85
C GLY A 35 -8.39 1.13 5.74
N LEU A 36 -7.28 1.54 5.11
CA LEU A 36 -7.01 2.94 4.83
C LEU A 36 -7.62 3.37 3.48
N PRO A 37 -8.18 4.59 3.40
CA PRO A 37 -8.71 5.12 2.14
C PRO A 37 -7.58 5.56 1.21
N GLY A 38 -7.87 5.62 -0.10
CA GLY A 38 -6.89 5.97 -1.13
C GLY A 38 -6.21 7.34 -0.97
N ALA A 39 -6.78 8.22 -0.14
CA ALA A 39 -6.21 9.53 0.13
C ALA A 39 -4.82 9.48 0.81
N GLU A 40 -4.44 8.36 1.43
CA GLU A 40 -3.10 8.18 2.01
C GLU A 40 -1.98 8.22 0.96
N LEU A 41 -2.29 7.89 -0.29
CA LEU A 41 -1.32 7.92 -1.38
C LEU A 41 -0.97 9.35 -1.84
N ALA A 42 -1.73 10.34 -1.43
CA ALA A 42 -1.60 11.74 -1.88
C ALA A 42 -1.52 11.83 -3.42
N ASP A 43 -0.45 12.42 -3.96
CA ASP A 43 -0.17 12.54 -5.39
C ASP A 43 0.95 11.61 -5.87
N LEU A 44 1.39 10.69 -4.99
CA LEU A 44 2.51 9.78 -5.28
C LEU A 44 3.72 10.56 -5.88
N ALA A 45 4.15 11.60 -5.16
CA ALA A 45 5.28 12.44 -5.55
C ALA A 45 5.09 13.15 -6.90
N GLY A 46 3.88 13.57 -7.25
CA GLY A 46 3.57 14.26 -8.49
C GLY A 46 3.62 13.35 -9.73
N LEU A 47 3.37 12.05 -9.58
CA LEU A 47 3.25 11.15 -10.74
C LEU A 47 2.09 11.55 -11.65
N ASP A 48 1.07 12.24 -11.15
CA ASP A 48 -0.07 12.75 -11.89
C ASP A 48 0.29 13.78 -12.98
N ASP A 49 1.49 14.33 -12.96
CA ASP A 49 2.01 15.15 -14.06
C ASP A 49 2.27 14.33 -15.35
N SER A 50 2.44 13.02 -15.25
CA SER A 50 2.89 12.15 -16.35
C SER A 50 2.05 10.90 -16.55
N LEU A 51 1.28 10.50 -15.53
CA LEU A 51 0.40 9.34 -15.53
C LEU A 51 -1.01 9.74 -15.13
N GLU A 52 -2.01 8.98 -15.59
CA GLU A 52 -3.34 9.02 -15.01
C GLU A 52 -3.35 8.07 -13.81
N LEU A 53 -3.41 8.58 -12.60
CA LEU A 53 -3.54 7.78 -11.38
C LEU A 53 -5.01 7.48 -11.13
N LEU A 54 -5.36 6.20 -11.07
CA LEU A 54 -6.65 5.71 -10.64
C LEU A 54 -6.50 5.20 -9.20
N ILE A 55 -6.78 6.07 -8.24
CA ILE A 55 -6.59 5.80 -6.82
C ILE A 55 -7.85 5.13 -6.28
N LEU A 56 -7.73 3.87 -5.91
CA LEU A 56 -8.83 3.06 -5.41
C LEU A 56 -9.18 3.46 -3.97
N GLU A 57 -10.46 3.44 -3.66
CA GLU A 57 -10.96 3.36 -2.29
C GLU A 57 -11.34 1.89 -2.03
N PRO A 58 -10.49 1.10 -1.36
CA PRO A 58 -10.78 -0.31 -1.13
C PRO A 58 -12.12 -0.52 -0.43
N ARG A 59 -12.66 -1.72 -0.52
CA ARG A 59 -13.91 -2.09 0.16
C ARG A 59 -13.93 -1.63 1.61
N GLY A 60 -15.01 -0.99 2.03
CA GLY A 60 -15.21 -0.48 3.38
C GLY A 60 -14.46 0.80 3.71
N THR A 61 -13.80 1.45 2.74
CA THR A 61 -13.12 2.73 2.93
C THR A 61 -13.72 3.83 2.06
N GLY A 62 -13.56 5.06 2.49
CA GLY A 62 -14.04 6.24 1.76
C GLY A 62 -15.49 6.12 1.30
N ARG A 63 -15.74 6.16 -0.02
CA ARG A 63 -17.07 6.05 -0.64
C ARG A 63 -17.43 4.62 -1.06
N SER A 64 -16.52 3.66 -0.91
CA SER A 64 -16.79 2.25 -1.19
C SER A 64 -17.69 1.63 -0.15
N THR A 65 -18.58 0.74 -0.57
CA THR A 65 -19.50 0.05 0.34
C THR A 65 -18.74 -0.71 1.42
N ARG A 66 -19.14 -0.52 2.68
CA ARG A 66 -18.66 -1.29 3.82
C ARG A 66 -19.41 -2.63 3.88
N PRO A 67 -18.74 -3.77 3.69
CA PRO A 67 -19.34 -5.08 3.91
C PRO A 67 -19.79 -5.24 5.36
N ALA A 68 -20.91 -5.91 5.56
CA ALA A 68 -21.41 -6.23 6.90
C ALA A 68 -20.71 -7.48 7.50
N ASP A 69 -20.19 -8.34 6.63
CA ASP A 69 -19.47 -9.54 7.03
C ASP A 69 -17.95 -9.26 7.07
N PRO A 70 -17.30 -9.39 8.24
CA PRO A 70 -15.85 -9.22 8.35
C PRO A 70 -15.03 -10.17 7.46
N ALA A 71 -15.52 -11.36 7.13
CA ALA A 71 -14.86 -12.28 6.21
C ALA A 71 -14.71 -11.69 4.79
N ALA A 72 -15.50 -10.67 4.45
CA ALA A 72 -15.36 -9.96 3.17
C ALA A 72 -14.07 -9.13 3.05
N TYR A 73 -13.24 -9.07 4.09
CA TYR A 73 -11.92 -8.42 4.05
C TYR A 73 -10.76 -9.39 3.82
N ASP A 74 -11.02 -10.63 3.42
CA ASP A 74 -9.99 -11.58 3.00
C ASP A 74 -9.41 -11.20 1.62
N PHE A 75 -8.18 -11.64 1.32
CA PHE A 75 -7.46 -11.28 0.09
C PHE A 75 -8.23 -11.63 -1.19
N GLU A 76 -8.93 -12.76 -1.23
CA GLU A 76 -9.71 -13.18 -2.39
C GLU A 76 -10.76 -12.15 -2.81
N HIS A 77 -11.32 -11.45 -1.84
CA HIS A 77 -12.32 -10.42 -2.09
C HIS A 77 -11.70 -9.12 -2.65
N TYR A 78 -10.52 -8.71 -2.16
CA TYR A 78 -9.79 -7.58 -2.74
C TYR A 78 -9.28 -7.90 -4.16
N VAL A 79 -8.85 -9.14 -4.40
CA VAL A 79 -8.47 -9.64 -5.73
C VAL A 79 -9.66 -9.58 -6.68
N ALA A 80 -10.85 -9.99 -6.23
CA ALA A 80 -12.08 -9.90 -7.01
C ALA A 80 -12.45 -8.46 -7.34
N ASP A 81 -12.31 -7.51 -6.39
CA ASP A 81 -12.56 -6.09 -6.63
C ASP A 81 -11.65 -5.52 -7.73
N LEU A 82 -10.37 -5.90 -7.75
CA LEU A 82 -9.44 -5.48 -8.80
C LEU A 82 -9.83 -6.03 -10.18
N GLU A 83 -10.32 -7.28 -10.24
CA GLU A 83 -10.80 -7.84 -11.52
C GLU A 83 -12.09 -7.16 -12.00
N GLU A 84 -13.03 -6.86 -11.10
CA GLU A 84 -14.23 -6.11 -11.45
C GLU A 84 -13.90 -4.70 -11.92
N LEU A 85 -12.95 -4.03 -11.26
CA LEU A 85 -12.46 -2.72 -11.70
C LEU A 85 -11.85 -2.80 -13.09
N ARG A 86 -10.96 -3.77 -13.36
CA ARG A 86 -10.36 -3.98 -14.69
C ARG A 86 -11.43 -4.16 -15.76
N VAL A 87 -12.44 -4.99 -15.50
CA VAL A 87 -13.57 -5.23 -16.43
C VAL A 87 -14.36 -3.96 -16.66
N HIS A 88 -14.69 -3.21 -15.59
CA HIS A 88 -15.40 -1.93 -15.67
C HIS A 88 -14.65 -0.90 -16.52
N LEU A 89 -13.31 -0.86 -16.41
CA LEU A 89 -12.46 0.02 -17.22
C LEU A 89 -12.34 -0.42 -18.69
N GLY A 90 -12.87 -1.60 -19.05
CA GLY A 90 -12.74 -2.17 -20.39
C GLY A 90 -11.30 -2.54 -20.77
N GLN A 91 -10.41 -2.68 -19.78
CA GLN A 91 -8.99 -2.96 -20.01
C GLN A 91 -8.73 -4.46 -20.09
N GLN A 92 -7.93 -4.90 -21.06
CA GLN A 92 -7.45 -6.28 -21.09
C GLN A 92 -6.39 -6.52 -20.01
N ARG A 93 -5.54 -5.54 -19.79
CA ARG A 93 -4.49 -5.53 -18.76
C ARG A 93 -4.51 -4.18 -18.06
N ILE A 94 -4.20 -4.16 -16.77
CA ILE A 94 -3.98 -2.95 -16.00
C ILE A 94 -2.52 -2.86 -15.58
N ASP A 95 -1.97 -1.65 -15.55
CA ASP A 95 -0.74 -1.36 -14.82
C ASP A 95 -1.17 -1.09 -13.37
N LEU A 96 -0.54 -1.77 -12.41
CA LEU A 96 -1.00 -1.82 -11.03
C LEU A 96 0.12 -1.42 -10.07
N LEU A 97 -0.16 -0.44 -9.22
CA LEU A 97 0.66 -0.11 -8.07
C LEU A 97 -0.04 -0.58 -6.80
N GLY A 98 0.67 -1.30 -5.96
CA GLY A 98 0.24 -1.63 -4.61
C GLY A 98 1.22 -1.08 -3.58
N PHE A 99 0.71 -0.31 -2.62
CA PHE A 99 1.45 0.21 -1.49
C PHE A 99 1.14 -0.60 -0.23
N SER A 100 2.17 -1.06 0.51
CA SER A 100 2.00 -1.77 1.78
C SER A 100 1.05 -2.97 1.64
N HIS A 101 -0.06 -3.04 2.39
CA HIS A 101 -1.12 -4.04 2.23
C HIS A 101 -1.64 -4.11 0.78
N GLY A 102 -1.79 -2.97 0.10
CA GLY A 102 -2.16 -2.95 -1.32
C GLY A 102 -1.15 -3.66 -2.22
N GLY A 103 0.12 -3.70 -1.84
CA GLY A 103 1.15 -4.49 -2.51
C GLY A 103 0.95 -6.00 -2.33
N MET A 104 0.49 -6.44 -1.16
CA MET A 104 0.12 -7.83 -0.93
C MET A 104 -1.07 -8.23 -1.82
N VAL A 105 -2.10 -7.38 -1.89
CA VAL A 105 -3.27 -7.58 -2.77
C VAL A 105 -2.84 -7.59 -4.25
N ALA A 106 -1.98 -6.67 -4.66
CA ALA A 106 -1.49 -6.57 -6.03
C ALA A 106 -0.69 -7.82 -6.45
N MET A 107 0.16 -8.36 -5.55
CA MET A 107 0.86 -9.63 -5.78
C MET A 107 -0.11 -10.80 -5.90
N ALA A 108 -1.09 -10.90 -5.00
CA ALA A 108 -2.11 -11.95 -5.05
C ALA A 108 -2.92 -11.90 -6.35
N TYR A 109 -3.32 -10.69 -6.79
CA TYR A 109 -4.01 -10.48 -8.07
C TYR A 109 -3.13 -10.88 -9.26
N ALA A 110 -1.88 -10.40 -9.31
CA ALA A 110 -0.96 -10.69 -10.41
C ALA A 110 -0.61 -12.18 -10.52
N ALA A 111 -0.52 -12.90 -9.39
CA ALA A 111 -0.30 -14.34 -9.36
C ALA A 111 -1.55 -15.16 -9.74
N ALA A 112 -2.75 -14.66 -9.41
CA ALA A 112 -4.02 -15.28 -9.79
C ALA A 112 -4.38 -15.03 -11.26
N HIS A 113 -4.01 -13.87 -11.81
CA HIS A 113 -4.36 -13.39 -13.15
C HIS A 113 -3.13 -12.88 -13.92
N PRO A 114 -2.09 -13.71 -14.16
CA PRO A 114 -0.83 -13.26 -14.74
C PRO A 114 -0.98 -12.59 -16.11
N GLU A 115 -2.02 -12.93 -16.86
CA GLU A 115 -2.32 -12.35 -18.17
C GLU A 115 -3.06 -11.00 -18.08
N ARG A 116 -3.49 -10.55 -16.90
CA ARG A 116 -4.27 -9.33 -16.67
C ARG A 116 -3.46 -8.14 -16.18
N VAL A 117 -2.20 -8.34 -15.82
CA VAL A 117 -1.31 -7.27 -15.37
C VAL A 117 -0.32 -6.91 -16.49
N GLY A 118 -0.22 -5.62 -16.80
CA GLY A 118 0.73 -5.08 -17.76
C GLY A 118 2.09 -4.85 -17.12
N ARG A 119 2.10 -4.02 -16.06
CA ARG A 119 3.25 -3.74 -15.19
C ARG A 119 2.79 -3.80 -13.75
N LEU A 120 3.68 -4.25 -12.85
CA LEU A 120 3.42 -4.33 -11.41
C LEU A 120 4.43 -3.48 -10.65
N LEU A 121 3.93 -2.54 -9.85
CA LEU A 121 4.73 -1.71 -8.95
C LEU A 121 4.39 -2.07 -7.51
N LEU A 122 5.38 -2.53 -6.78
CA LEU A 122 5.25 -2.94 -5.38
C LEU A 122 6.05 -1.97 -4.51
N VAL A 123 5.36 -1.21 -3.68
CA VAL A 123 5.96 -0.15 -2.88
C VAL A 123 5.81 -0.48 -1.41
N ALA A 124 6.93 -0.55 -0.69
CA ALA A 124 6.97 -0.75 0.76
C ALA A 124 6.04 -1.90 1.20
N THR A 125 6.26 -3.10 0.66
CA THR A 125 5.39 -4.26 0.89
C THR A 125 6.20 -5.53 1.13
N LEU A 126 5.53 -6.57 1.59
CA LEU A 126 6.11 -7.88 1.85
C LEU A 126 5.21 -9.02 1.33
N ALA A 127 5.80 -10.18 1.07
CA ALA A 127 5.09 -11.35 0.53
C ALA A 127 4.85 -12.45 1.57
N HIS A 128 5.38 -12.32 2.76
CA HIS A 128 5.23 -13.32 3.84
C HIS A 128 5.56 -12.71 5.19
N ARG A 129 5.21 -13.43 6.23
CA ARG A 129 5.68 -13.21 7.59
C ARG A 129 6.44 -14.44 8.07
N ASP A 130 7.58 -14.23 8.73
CA ASP A 130 8.29 -15.27 9.47
C ASP A 130 9.14 -14.62 10.58
N GLU A 131 9.69 -15.45 11.48
CA GLU A 131 10.51 -14.98 12.61
C GLU A 131 11.71 -14.10 12.18
N GLY A 132 12.26 -14.34 10.99
CA GLY A 132 13.36 -13.54 10.46
C GLY A 132 12.94 -12.11 10.14
N LEU A 133 11.79 -11.93 9.49
CA LEU A 133 11.23 -10.61 9.20
C LEU A 133 10.75 -9.92 10.48
N ASP A 134 10.10 -10.63 11.40
CA ASP A 134 9.69 -10.07 12.69
C ASP A 134 10.89 -9.52 13.45
N ALA A 135 12.04 -10.22 13.44
CA ALA A 135 13.27 -9.75 14.06
C ALA A 135 13.87 -8.52 13.33
N GLU A 136 13.69 -8.39 12.02
CA GLU A 136 14.09 -7.19 11.27
C GLU A 136 13.17 -6.00 11.56
N MET A 137 11.88 -6.21 11.67
CA MET A 137 10.90 -5.20 12.06
C MET A 137 11.22 -4.65 13.45
N GLU A 138 11.44 -5.51 14.44
CA GLU A 138 11.83 -5.09 15.79
C GLU A 138 13.16 -4.33 15.82
N ARG A 139 14.15 -4.75 15.02
CA ARG A 139 15.41 -3.98 14.91
C ARG A 139 15.18 -2.60 14.33
N GLY A 140 14.33 -2.49 13.29
CA GLY A 140 13.96 -1.21 12.70
C GLY A 140 13.27 -0.30 13.70
N LEU A 141 12.41 -0.83 14.56
CA LEU A 141 11.78 -0.07 15.66
C LEU A 141 12.79 0.38 16.69
N ALA A 142 13.71 -0.51 17.11
CA ALA A 142 14.74 -0.20 18.10
C ALA A 142 15.70 0.93 17.67
N GLU A 143 15.93 1.12 16.37
CA GLU A 143 16.72 2.25 15.86
C GLU A 143 16.11 3.62 16.18
N ARG A 144 14.82 3.67 16.56
CA ARG A 144 14.04 4.88 16.88
C ARG A 144 13.90 5.14 18.38
N GLU A 145 14.40 4.25 19.26
CA GLU A 145 14.23 4.35 20.73
C GLU A 145 14.75 5.67 21.33
N GLY A 146 15.70 6.33 20.68
CA GLY A 146 16.22 7.63 21.10
C GLY A 146 15.34 8.84 20.77
N GLU A 147 14.28 8.66 19.99
CA GLU A 147 13.40 9.74 19.56
C GLU A 147 12.37 10.11 20.65
N PRO A 148 12.12 11.41 20.90
CA PRO A 148 11.21 11.84 21.97
C PRO A 148 9.77 11.31 21.81
N TRP A 149 9.32 11.06 20.59
CA TRP A 149 7.98 10.57 20.27
C TRP A 149 7.87 9.03 20.32
N TYR A 150 9.00 8.31 20.37
CA TYR A 150 9.01 6.85 20.28
C TYR A 150 8.20 6.11 21.34
N PRO A 151 8.27 6.46 22.64
CA PRO A 151 7.51 5.70 23.65
C PRO A 151 6.02 5.72 23.45
N GLU A 152 5.47 6.85 23.00
CA GLU A 152 4.03 7.00 22.72
C GLU A 152 3.65 6.24 21.44
N ALA A 153 4.43 6.39 20.38
CA ALA A 153 4.17 5.76 19.10
C ALA A 153 4.31 4.23 19.17
N ARG A 154 5.28 3.73 19.95
CA ARG A 154 5.45 2.29 20.19
C ARG A 154 4.27 1.72 20.98
N ALA A 155 3.83 2.40 22.04
CA ALA A 155 2.66 1.98 22.80
C ALA A 155 1.40 1.91 21.92
N ALA A 156 1.22 2.88 21.03
CA ALA A 156 0.11 2.87 20.08
C ALA A 156 0.18 1.70 19.10
N LEU A 157 1.39 1.34 18.62
CA LEU A 157 1.57 0.17 17.77
C LEU A 157 1.24 -1.13 18.51
N ASP A 158 1.69 -1.27 19.76
CA ASP A 158 1.37 -2.44 20.61
C ASP A 158 -0.14 -2.57 20.85
N GLU A 159 -0.86 -1.45 21.06
CA GLU A 159 -2.32 -1.41 21.18
C GLU A 159 -3.00 -1.86 19.87
N GLU A 160 -2.49 -1.46 18.71
CA GLU A 160 -3.02 -1.88 17.42
C GLU A 160 -2.80 -3.37 17.17
N GLU A 161 -1.61 -3.88 17.45
CA GLU A 161 -1.29 -5.31 17.30
C GLU A 161 -2.17 -6.18 18.20
N ALA A 162 -2.50 -5.70 19.41
CA ALA A 162 -3.43 -6.33 20.32
C ALA A 162 -4.91 -6.13 19.92
N ALA A 163 -5.18 -5.39 18.83
CA ALA A 163 -6.52 -4.98 18.39
C ALA A 163 -7.32 -4.23 19.48
N GLU A 164 -6.63 -3.46 20.33
CA GLU A 164 -7.21 -2.70 21.44
C GLU A 164 -7.78 -1.34 21.00
N PHE A 165 -8.64 -1.34 19.98
CA PHE A 165 -9.39 -0.17 19.52
C PHE A 165 -10.87 -0.53 19.37
N ALA A 166 -11.77 0.38 19.83
CA ALA A 166 -13.20 0.11 19.88
C ALA A 166 -13.85 0.17 18.48
N ASP A 167 -13.53 1.18 17.71
CA ASP A 167 -14.15 1.52 16.43
C ASP A 167 -13.17 2.25 15.49
N ASP A 168 -13.69 2.79 14.39
CA ASP A 168 -12.92 3.50 13.39
C ASP A 168 -12.29 4.80 13.93
N GLU A 169 -12.98 5.51 14.83
CA GLU A 169 -12.50 6.75 15.43
C GLU A 169 -11.33 6.47 16.39
N ALA A 170 -11.48 5.47 17.25
CA ALA A 170 -10.42 5.02 18.13
C ALA A 170 -9.18 4.52 17.35
N LEU A 171 -9.38 3.82 16.23
CA LEU A 171 -8.27 3.43 15.35
C LEU A 171 -7.62 4.65 14.70
N ALA A 172 -8.38 5.65 14.25
CA ALA A 172 -7.82 6.87 13.68
C ALA A 172 -6.95 7.63 14.70
N GLU A 173 -7.40 7.74 15.95
CA GLU A 173 -6.63 8.33 17.05
C GLU A 173 -5.36 7.53 17.37
N ASN A 174 -5.45 6.20 17.36
CA ASN A 174 -4.33 5.31 17.57
C ASN A 174 -3.28 5.49 16.46
N LEU A 175 -3.68 5.45 15.18
CA LEU A 175 -2.80 5.66 14.02
C LEU A 175 -2.13 7.04 14.06
N ALA A 176 -2.84 8.08 14.50
CA ALA A 176 -2.27 9.43 14.63
C ALA A 176 -1.04 9.47 15.54
N ARG A 177 -1.00 8.63 16.59
CA ARG A 177 0.16 8.48 17.48
C ARG A 177 1.29 7.67 16.85
N GLN A 178 0.97 6.72 15.96
CA GLN A 178 1.93 5.82 15.34
C GLN A 178 2.71 6.44 14.18
N TRP A 179 2.13 7.41 13.45
CA TRP A 179 2.69 7.90 12.18
C TRP A 179 4.19 8.17 12.21
N PRO A 180 4.79 8.74 13.28
CA PRO A 180 6.24 8.97 13.30
C PRO A 180 7.10 7.72 13.08
N LEU A 181 6.61 6.53 13.46
CA LEU A 181 7.34 5.26 13.28
C LEU A 181 7.57 4.91 11.81
N TYR A 182 6.65 5.26 10.94
CA TYR A 182 6.64 4.84 9.53
C TYR A 182 7.67 5.56 8.66
N PHE A 183 8.32 6.60 9.20
CA PHE A 183 9.34 7.35 8.47
C PHE A 183 10.75 6.92 8.89
N GLY A 184 11.66 6.94 7.93
CA GLY A 184 13.09 6.73 8.22
C GLY A 184 13.68 7.86 9.07
N ARG A 185 13.13 9.07 8.89
CA ARG A 185 13.35 10.23 9.73
C ARG A 185 12.06 11.05 9.83
N TYR A 186 11.62 11.32 11.03
CA TYR A 186 10.44 12.16 11.24
C TYR A 186 10.83 13.63 11.46
N GLY A 187 10.52 14.49 10.51
CA GLY A 187 10.82 15.91 10.50
C GLY A 187 9.62 16.76 10.03
N GLU A 188 9.89 18.01 9.64
CA GLU A 188 8.83 18.94 9.23
C GLU A 188 8.05 18.50 7.99
N ARG A 189 8.72 17.90 7.00
CA ARG A 189 8.09 17.39 5.78
C ARG A 189 7.10 16.25 6.12
N GLU A 190 7.56 15.30 6.89
CA GLU A 190 6.79 14.12 7.29
C GLU A 190 5.61 14.53 8.17
N ALA A 191 5.83 15.45 9.10
CA ALA A 191 4.77 16.01 9.93
C ALA A 191 3.71 16.76 9.09
N ALA A 192 4.13 17.51 8.07
CA ALA A 192 3.21 18.17 7.16
C ALA A 192 2.38 17.17 6.35
N PHE A 193 2.99 16.06 5.91
CA PHE A 193 2.26 14.98 5.25
C PHE A 193 1.26 14.32 6.22
N VAL A 194 1.68 13.97 7.43
CA VAL A 194 0.78 13.39 8.46
C VAL A 194 -0.42 14.29 8.72
N GLN A 195 -0.24 15.61 8.68
CA GLN A 195 -1.36 16.55 8.78
C GLN A 195 -2.39 16.42 7.65
N THR A 196 -1.98 15.99 6.46
CA THR A 196 -2.91 15.73 5.36
C THR A 196 -3.73 14.46 5.57
N LEU A 197 -3.24 13.55 6.43
CA LEU A 197 -3.95 12.33 6.83
C LEU A 197 -4.97 12.58 7.94
N ALA A 198 -4.93 13.74 8.59
CA ALA A 198 -5.88 14.10 9.62
C ALA A 198 -7.30 14.12 9.06
N GLY A 199 -8.18 13.36 9.71
CA GLY A 199 -9.57 13.19 9.26
C GLY A 199 -9.81 12.04 8.28
N LEU A 200 -8.78 11.28 7.90
CA LEU A 200 -9.00 9.98 7.26
C LEU A 200 -9.67 9.04 8.27
N VAL A 201 -10.74 8.41 7.82
CA VAL A 201 -11.46 7.42 8.63
C VAL A 201 -11.03 6.03 8.18
N PRO A 202 -10.23 5.32 8.98
CA PRO A 202 -9.85 3.93 8.70
C PRO A 202 -11.04 2.99 8.92
N ASN A 203 -10.90 1.76 8.47
CA ASN A 203 -11.88 0.70 8.72
C ASN A 203 -11.31 -0.30 9.75
N ALA A 204 -11.76 -0.20 10.99
CA ALA A 204 -11.33 -1.03 12.09
C ALA A 204 -11.62 -2.54 11.87
N ASP A 205 -12.74 -2.89 11.20
CA ASP A 205 -13.07 -4.30 10.96
C ASP A 205 -12.10 -4.94 9.95
N ALA A 206 -11.67 -4.17 8.94
CA ALA A 206 -10.67 -4.66 7.98
C ALA A 206 -9.33 -4.94 8.66
N LEU A 207 -8.87 -4.05 9.54
CA LEU A 207 -7.63 -4.24 10.27
C LEU A 207 -7.70 -5.40 11.26
N ARG A 208 -8.80 -5.49 12.05
CA ARG A 208 -9.00 -6.64 12.97
C ARG A 208 -8.97 -7.96 12.24
N ARG A 209 -9.70 -8.05 11.11
CA ARG A 209 -9.73 -9.27 10.30
C ARG A 209 -8.33 -9.65 9.80
N PHE A 210 -7.58 -8.67 9.33
CA PHE A 210 -6.21 -8.88 8.89
C PHE A 210 -5.32 -9.38 10.03
N ASN A 211 -5.29 -8.67 11.16
CA ASN A 211 -4.40 -9.01 12.28
C ASN A 211 -4.73 -10.36 12.90
N SER A 212 -6.03 -10.72 13.01
CA SER A 212 -6.43 -11.98 13.67
C SER A 212 -6.32 -13.20 12.77
N ASP A 213 -6.67 -13.10 11.50
CA ASP A 213 -6.91 -14.28 10.66
C ASP A 213 -5.98 -14.38 9.45
N VAL A 214 -5.50 -13.24 8.94
CA VAL A 214 -4.68 -13.21 7.73
C VAL A 214 -3.20 -13.15 8.08
N TRP A 215 -2.80 -12.16 8.85
CA TRP A 215 -1.41 -11.86 9.16
C TRP A 215 -0.62 -13.01 9.80
N PRO A 216 -1.19 -13.79 10.76
CA PRO A 216 -0.44 -14.87 11.41
C PRO A 216 0.02 -16.00 10.49
N SER A 217 -0.63 -16.18 9.33
CA SER A 217 -0.34 -17.27 8.37
C SER A 217 -0.05 -16.75 6.95
N PHE A 218 0.17 -15.46 6.80
CA PHE A 218 0.35 -14.83 5.49
C PHE A 218 1.64 -15.30 4.82
N ASP A 219 1.51 -15.98 3.67
CA ASP A 219 2.64 -16.40 2.83
C ASP A 219 2.23 -16.51 1.35
N LEU A 220 2.67 -15.56 0.54
CA LEU A 220 2.51 -15.55 -0.92
C LEU A 220 3.73 -16.09 -1.67
N ARG A 221 4.84 -16.42 -0.99
CA ARG A 221 6.07 -16.90 -1.64
C ARG A 221 5.85 -18.03 -2.66
N PRO A 222 5.00 -19.05 -2.37
CA PRO A 222 4.74 -20.12 -3.34
C PRO A 222 4.06 -19.66 -4.63
N GLN A 223 3.49 -18.45 -4.63
CA GLN A 223 2.70 -17.92 -5.75
C GLN A 223 3.49 -16.90 -6.58
N LEU A 224 4.56 -16.30 -6.05
CA LEU A 224 5.31 -15.21 -6.68
C LEU A 224 5.87 -15.59 -8.05
N ALA A 225 6.33 -16.82 -8.24
CA ALA A 225 6.83 -17.32 -9.52
C ALA A 225 5.77 -17.34 -10.65
N ARG A 226 4.48 -17.18 -10.31
CA ARG A 226 3.38 -17.10 -11.29
C ARG A 226 3.19 -15.69 -11.83
N ILE A 227 3.78 -14.67 -11.19
CA ILE A 227 3.72 -13.28 -11.66
C ILE A 227 4.53 -13.17 -12.94
N ALA A 228 3.84 -12.87 -14.04
CA ALA A 228 4.44 -12.78 -15.39
C ALA A 228 4.70 -11.32 -15.83
N ALA A 229 4.14 -10.36 -15.12
CA ALA A 229 4.28 -8.94 -15.44
C ALA A 229 5.70 -8.44 -15.07
N PRO A 230 6.33 -7.58 -15.91
CA PRO A 230 7.48 -6.80 -15.46
C PRO A 230 7.15 -6.12 -14.13
N THR A 231 8.03 -6.25 -13.15
CA THR A 231 7.75 -5.84 -11.77
C THR A 231 8.85 -4.89 -11.26
N LEU A 232 8.45 -3.74 -10.73
CA LEU A 232 9.32 -2.84 -9.98
C LEU A 232 9.01 -2.97 -8.49
N VAL A 233 10.02 -3.30 -7.68
CA VAL A 233 9.92 -3.37 -6.22
C VAL A 233 10.68 -2.19 -5.62
N LEU A 234 9.97 -1.34 -4.87
CA LEU A 234 10.51 -0.16 -4.20
C LEU A 234 10.46 -0.35 -2.69
N ALA A 235 11.59 -0.21 -2.02
CA ALA A 235 11.70 -0.31 -0.56
C ALA A 235 12.52 0.85 0.01
N GLY A 236 12.15 1.34 1.19
CA GLY A 236 13.01 2.20 1.99
C GLY A 236 14.00 1.36 2.80
N ASP A 237 15.25 1.79 2.94
CA ASP A 237 16.24 1.03 3.71
C ASP A 237 16.01 1.12 5.23
N ARG A 238 15.16 2.07 5.67
CA ARG A 238 14.76 2.29 7.06
C ARG A 238 13.28 1.94 7.32
N ASP A 239 12.64 1.25 6.40
CA ASP A 239 11.27 0.77 6.59
C ASP A 239 11.26 -0.39 7.59
N PHE A 240 10.58 -0.19 8.74
CA PHE A 240 10.44 -1.25 9.73
C PHE A 240 9.28 -2.19 9.41
N VAL A 241 8.24 -1.71 8.70
CA VAL A 241 7.03 -2.51 8.37
C VAL A 241 7.34 -3.51 7.27
N ALA A 242 8.03 -3.05 6.21
CA ALA A 242 8.44 -3.89 5.10
C ALA A 242 9.95 -3.73 4.86
N PRO A 243 10.78 -4.34 5.73
CA PRO A 243 12.22 -4.17 5.67
C PRO A 243 12.80 -4.62 4.32
N PRO A 244 13.98 -4.10 3.93
CA PRO A 244 14.59 -4.41 2.62
C PRO A 244 14.77 -5.91 2.33
N ALA A 245 14.81 -6.76 3.35
CA ALA A 245 14.83 -8.21 3.16
C ALA A 245 13.54 -8.73 2.52
N ALA A 246 12.39 -8.17 2.89
CA ALA A 246 11.09 -8.52 2.28
C ALA A 246 11.08 -8.17 0.78
N ALA A 247 11.55 -6.97 0.42
CA ALA A 247 11.66 -6.54 -0.97
C ALA A 247 12.63 -7.41 -1.78
N ARG A 248 13.78 -7.80 -1.18
CA ARG A 248 14.73 -8.74 -1.79
C ARG A 248 14.12 -10.12 -2.02
N ALA A 249 13.30 -10.61 -1.08
CA ALA A 249 12.62 -11.89 -1.22
C ALA A 249 11.63 -11.86 -2.39
N ILE A 250 10.86 -10.78 -2.55
CA ILE A 250 9.93 -10.59 -3.67
C ILE A 250 10.71 -10.55 -4.99
N ALA A 251 11.70 -9.68 -5.10
CA ALA A 251 12.47 -9.50 -6.33
C ALA A 251 13.25 -10.77 -6.74
N GLY A 252 13.69 -11.57 -5.77
CA GLY A 252 14.35 -12.85 -6.05
C GLY A 252 13.41 -13.96 -6.50
N ALA A 253 12.10 -13.83 -6.26
CA ALA A 253 11.10 -14.85 -6.60
C ALA A 253 10.29 -14.53 -7.87
N VAL A 254 10.19 -13.26 -8.26
CA VAL A 254 9.53 -12.82 -9.50
C VAL A 254 10.54 -12.79 -10.64
N ALA A 255 10.23 -13.44 -11.75
CA ALA A 255 11.20 -13.68 -12.84
C ALA A 255 11.69 -12.41 -13.55
N ASP A 256 10.83 -11.41 -13.73
CA ASP A 256 11.14 -10.12 -14.36
C ASP A 256 10.95 -9.00 -13.34
N ALA A 257 11.82 -8.93 -12.34
CA ALA A 257 11.75 -7.96 -11.27
C ALA A 257 13.01 -7.09 -11.19
N GLU A 258 12.79 -5.79 -11.06
CA GLU A 258 13.78 -4.78 -10.69
C GLU A 258 13.57 -4.36 -9.24
N LEU A 259 14.64 -4.28 -8.45
CA LEU A 259 14.61 -3.82 -7.06
C LEU A 259 15.34 -2.49 -6.92
N VAL A 260 14.66 -1.51 -6.34
CA VAL A 260 15.25 -0.24 -5.92
C VAL A 260 15.06 -0.07 -4.42
N VAL A 261 16.17 -0.02 -3.69
CA VAL A 261 16.20 0.30 -2.25
C VAL A 261 16.63 1.76 -2.09
N VAL A 262 15.75 2.58 -1.51
CA VAL A 262 15.95 4.03 -1.38
C VAL A 262 16.63 4.34 -0.04
N PRO A 263 17.87 4.87 -0.03
CA PRO A 263 18.59 5.16 1.19
C PRO A 263 17.90 6.24 2.03
N GLY A 264 17.84 6.01 3.34
CA GLY A 264 17.29 6.93 4.33
C GLY A 264 15.76 6.99 4.38
N ALA A 265 15.04 6.37 3.46
CA ALA A 265 13.58 6.36 3.43
C ALA A 265 13.01 5.24 4.30
N GLY A 266 11.88 5.52 4.95
CA GLY A 266 11.04 4.56 5.65
C GLY A 266 9.92 4.02 4.73
N HIS A 267 8.74 3.86 5.32
CA HIS A 267 7.58 3.26 4.65
C HIS A 267 6.97 4.15 3.56
N PHE A 268 6.92 5.47 3.78
CA PHE A 268 6.37 6.44 2.83
C PHE A 268 7.43 7.01 1.88
N ILE A 269 8.03 6.16 1.05
CA ILE A 269 9.14 6.51 0.14
C ILE A 269 8.78 7.70 -0.75
N PHE A 270 7.53 7.79 -1.21
CA PHE A 270 7.05 8.87 -2.07
C PHE A 270 6.96 10.24 -1.36
N VAL A 271 6.96 10.24 -0.02
CA VAL A 271 7.04 11.45 0.80
C VAL A 271 8.48 11.81 1.13
N GLU A 272 9.28 10.83 1.55
CA GLU A 272 10.63 11.06 2.07
C GLU A 272 11.67 11.27 0.97
N ALA A 273 11.51 10.58 -0.16
CA ALA A 273 12.43 10.63 -1.30
C ALA A 273 11.67 10.78 -2.63
N PRO A 274 10.87 11.86 -2.81
CA PRO A 274 9.95 12.01 -3.94
C PRO A 274 10.65 11.96 -5.31
N GLU A 275 11.85 12.53 -5.44
CA GLU A 275 12.60 12.50 -6.70
C GLU A 275 13.08 11.10 -7.05
N ALA A 276 13.58 10.35 -6.07
CA ALA A 276 14.04 8.97 -6.28
C ALA A 276 12.87 8.05 -6.62
N PHE A 277 11.75 8.16 -5.89
CA PHE A 277 10.53 7.43 -6.15
C PHE A 277 9.99 7.70 -7.55
N ARG A 278 9.76 8.99 -7.87
CA ARG A 278 9.25 9.42 -9.18
C ARG A 278 10.17 8.97 -10.32
N GLY A 279 11.48 9.14 -10.15
CA GLY A 279 12.48 8.77 -11.15
C GLY A 279 12.44 7.28 -11.47
N ALA A 280 12.38 6.41 -10.43
CA ALA A 280 12.29 4.97 -10.60
C ALA A 280 10.99 4.57 -11.33
N VAL A 281 9.84 5.11 -10.91
CA VAL A 281 8.55 4.80 -11.53
C VAL A 281 8.50 5.25 -12.99
N LEU A 282 8.87 6.50 -13.29
CA LEU A 282 8.83 7.01 -14.67
C LEU A 282 9.81 6.29 -15.59
N SER A 283 11.01 5.92 -15.09
CA SER A 283 11.96 5.09 -15.81
C SER A 283 11.36 3.72 -16.18
N PHE A 284 10.71 3.08 -15.20
CA PHE A 284 10.04 1.78 -15.42
C PHE A 284 8.89 1.85 -16.41
N PHE A 285 8.19 2.98 -16.49
CA PHE A 285 7.17 3.24 -17.51
C PHE A 285 7.75 3.62 -18.87
N GLY A 286 9.05 3.91 -18.98
CA GLY A 286 9.67 4.45 -20.21
C GLY A 286 9.16 5.86 -20.53
N VAL A 287 8.65 6.58 -19.54
CA VAL A 287 8.20 7.97 -19.65
C VAL A 287 9.38 8.84 -19.23
N GLY A 288 10.02 9.51 -20.19
CA GLY A 288 11.10 10.45 -19.89
C GLY A 288 10.59 11.60 -19.01
N ALA A 289 11.39 11.99 -17.99
CA ALA A 289 11.12 13.21 -17.26
C ALA A 289 11.01 14.35 -18.30
N ARG A 290 9.87 15.02 -18.38
CA ARG A 290 9.78 16.26 -19.18
C ARG A 290 10.73 17.24 -18.54
N ALA A 291 11.75 17.65 -19.31
CA ALA A 291 12.76 18.62 -18.92
C ALA A 291 12.15 19.98 -18.58
#